data_a86118a346c43fec90f8a11f3ce1dc29
#
_entry.id   a86118a346c43fec90f8a11f3ce1dc29
#
_cell.length_a   1.000
_cell.length_b   1.000
_cell.length_c   1.000
_cell.angle_alpha   90.00
_cell.angle_beta   90.00
_cell.angle_gamma   90.00
#
_symmetry.space_group_name_H-M   'P 1'
#
loop_
_entity.id
_entity.type
_entity.pdbx_description
1 polymer ?
#
loop_
_entity_poly.entity_id
_entity_poly.type
_entity_poly.pdbx_seq_one_letter_code
_entity_poly.pdbx_strand_id
1 'polypeptide(L)'
;LGGSGAGGGDSDAADLVVAEIRDSGGDAIANKASVSDRDGASSIIKDAVDTFGTVDILVNNAGILRDRSFRKMTLDDWDIVMNVHMNGTAYVTHAAWQVMYEKNYGRIVCTSSGSGIWGNFGQANYGAAKTAMVGFMNVLALEGASHNMRINCLAPGAATRMTATVPGRPPIDVDAPPPERAPSLVTPAVLYMCSEDAPTGRIFQAMGGRFSQAAMYTNPGVELGTEASFETFCDNLDTITD
;
A
#
# COMPACT_ATOMS: atom_id res chain seq x y z
N LEU A 1 0.84 6.53 -11.57
CA LEU A 1 1.47 7.82 -11.43
C LEU A 1 2.95 7.62 -11.10
N GLY A 2 3.76 8.03 -11.96
CA GLY A 2 5.08 7.71 -12.27
C GLY A 2 6.18 8.01 -11.27
N GLY A 3 6.31 7.28 -10.19
CA GLY A 3 7.58 7.17 -9.53
C GLY A 3 8.56 6.45 -10.45
N SER A 4 9.56 7.14 -10.99
CA SER A 4 10.71 6.46 -11.53
C SER A 4 11.32 5.64 -10.40
N GLY A 5 11.63 4.36 -10.60
CA GLY A 5 12.27 3.50 -9.60
C GLY A 5 13.64 4.03 -9.09
N ALA A 6 14.02 5.21 -9.48
CA ALA A 6 15.24 5.94 -9.14
C ALA A 6 15.07 7.03 -8.04
N GLY A 7 13.86 7.21 -7.46
CA GLY A 7 13.66 8.11 -6.30
C GLY A 7 13.52 9.59 -6.62
N GLY A 8 13.35 9.96 -7.89
CA GLY A 8 12.92 11.30 -8.29
C GLY A 8 11.50 11.24 -8.82
N GLY A 9 10.54 11.89 -8.16
CA GLY A 9 9.22 12.11 -8.73
C GLY A 9 9.38 12.98 -9.97
N ASP A 10 8.75 12.55 -11.07
CA ASP A 10 8.63 13.39 -12.25
C ASP A 10 7.59 14.48 -11.93
N SER A 11 8.06 15.71 -11.67
CA SER A 11 7.17 16.82 -11.32
C SER A 11 6.17 17.12 -12.45
N ASP A 12 6.55 16.81 -13.67
CA ASP A 12 5.73 17.05 -14.84
C ASP A 12 4.60 16.02 -14.96
N ALA A 13 4.81 14.79 -14.45
CA ALA A 13 3.78 13.77 -14.47
C ALA A 13 2.56 14.12 -13.62
N ALA A 14 2.75 14.80 -12.48
CA ALA A 14 1.63 15.25 -11.65
C ALA A 14 0.82 16.35 -12.37
N ASP A 15 1.50 17.29 -13.00
CA ASP A 15 0.85 18.38 -13.75
C ASP A 15 0.07 17.84 -14.97
N LEU A 16 0.60 16.83 -15.67
CA LEU A 16 -0.10 16.17 -16.77
C LEU A 16 -1.40 15.49 -16.30
N VAL A 17 -1.36 14.80 -15.16
CA VAL A 17 -2.57 14.17 -14.59
C VAL A 17 -3.60 15.24 -14.16
N VAL A 18 -3.15 16.36 -13.58
CA VAL A 18 -4.03 17.48 -13.23
C VAL A 18 -4.71 18.03 -14.49
N ALA A 19 -3.96 18.22 -15.58
CA ALA A 19 -4.52 18.69 -16.85
C ALA A 19 -5.57 17.70 -17.39
N GLU A 20 -5.27 16.40 -17.41
CA GLU A 20 -6.19 15.36 -17.88
C GLU A 20 -7.50 15.33 -17.08
N ILE A 21 -7.41 15.43 -15.74
CA ILE A 21 -8.60 15.47 -14.87
C ILE A 21 -9.45 16.72 -15.16
N ARG A 22 -8.82 17.89 -15.31
CA ARG A 22 -9.51 19.13 -15.60
C ARG A 22 -10.15 19.14 -16.99
N ASP A 23 -9.47 18.60 -17.98
CA ASP A 23 -10.00 18.45 -19.34
C ASP A 23 -11.22 17.50 -19.37
N SER A 24 -11.27 16.57 -18.44
CA SER A 24 -12.42 15.65 -18.23
C SER A 24 -13.54 16.27 -17.38
N GLY A 25 -13.42 17.55 -16.96
CA GLY A 25 -14.42 18.28 -16.18
C GLY A 25 -14.34 18.06 -14.67
N GLY A 26 -13.27 17.47 -14.16
CA GLY A 26 -12.99 17.35 -12.74
C GLY A 26 -12.09 18.47 -12.21
N ASP A 27 -11.99 18.58 -10.89
CA ASP A 27 -11.06 19.49 -10.22
C ASP A 27 -9.85 18.72 -9.69
N ALA A 28 -8.66 19.27 -9.87
CA ALA A 28 -7.42 18.66 -9.37
C ALA A 28 -6.35 19.73 -9.09
N ILE A 29 -5.49 19.43 -8.13
CA ILE A 29 -4.25 20.18 -7.85
C ILE A 29 -3.08 19.20 -7.75
N ALA A 30 -1.87 19.68 -8.04
CA ALA A 30 -0.64 18.93 -7.83
C ALA A 30 0.07 19.41 -6.56
N ASN A 31 0.46 18.47 -5.68
CA ASN A 31 1.43 18.73 -4.63
C ASN A 31 2.66 17.86 -4.92
N LYS A 32 3.84 18.49 -4.96
CA LYS A 32 5.12 17.85 -5.35
C LYS A 32 6.00 17.50 -4.15
N ALA A 33 5.46 17.61 -2.93
CA ALA A 33 6.19 17.31 -1.72
C ALA A 33 6.46 15.79 -1.57
N SER A 34 7.52 15.46 -0.86
CA SER A 34 7.86 14.08 -0.55
C SER A 34 6.99 13.55 0.59
N VAL A 35 6.41 12.38 0.40
CA VAL A 35 5.67 11.69 1.47
C VAL A 35 6.58 11.25 2.63
N SER A 36 7.90 11.08 2.38
CA SER A 36 8.87 10.68 3.40
C SER A 36 9.36 11.85 4.28
N ASP A 37 8.98 13.08 3.95
CA ASP A 37 9.16 14.26 4.77
C ASP A 37 7.87 14.59 5.52
N ARG A 38 7.94 14.86 6.82
CA ARG A 38 6.76 15.09 7.67
C ARG A 38 6.00 16.34 7.27
N ASP A 39 6.72 17.42 7.00
CA ASP A 39 6.13 18.70 6.59
C ASP A 39 5.54 18.57 5.18
N GLY A 40 6.26 17.86 4.30
CA GLY A 40 5.77 17.50 2.96
C GLY A 40 4.48 16.69 3.02
N ALA A 41 4.42 15.64 3.83
CA ALA A 41 3.23 14.83 4.01
C ALA A 41 2.03 15.64 4.56
N SER A 42 2.29 16.54 5.52
CA SER A 42 1.27 17.45 6.06
C SER A 42 0.78 18.44 5.02
N SER A 43 1.67 18.96 4.16
CA SER A 43 1.31 19.91 3.10
C SER A 43 0.36 19.29 2.06
N ILE A 44 0.51 18.00 1.76
CA ILE A 44 -0.38 17.29 0.82
C ILE A 44 -1.84 17.35 1.31
N ILE A 45 -2.06 17.07 2.58
CA ILE A 45 -3.40 17.09 3.17
C ILE A 45 -3.90 18.52 3.35
N LYS A 46 -3.02 19.44 3.77
CA LYS A 46 -3.37 20.85 3.90
C LYS A 46 -3.84 21.45 2.57
N ASP A 47 -3.11 21.22 1.49
CA ASP A 47 -3.49 21.72 0.16
C ASP A 47 -4.85 21.16 -0.30
N ALA A 48 -5.13 19.88 0.00
CA ALA A 48 -6.43 19.27 -0.31
C ALA A 48 -7.56 19.93 0.51
N VAL A 49 -7.36 20.17 1.81
CA VAL A 49 -8.36 20.84 2.66
C VAL A 49 -8.55 22.29 2.25
N ASP A 50 -7.46 23.02 1.99
CA ASP A 50 -7.54 24.43 1.57
C ASP A 50 -8.26 24.60 0.22
N THR A 51 -8.13 23.62 -0.69
CA THR A 51 -8.71 23.69 -2.02
C THR A 51 -10.13 23.13 -2.09
N PHE A 52 -10.37 21.98 -1.46
CA PHE A 52 -11.61 21.23 -1.58
C PHE A 52 -12.45 21.19 -0.29
N GLY A 53 -11.94 21.77 0.79
CA GLY A 53 -12.62 21.85 2.10
C GLY A 53 -12.52 20.59 2.96
N THR A 54 -12.08 19.45 2.41
CA THR A 54 -12.05 18.17 3.13
C THR A 54 -11.14 17.14 2.45
N VAL A 55 -10.91 16.02 3.15
CA VAL A 55 -10.36 14.79 2.58
C VAL A 55 -11.27 13.63 2.97
N ASP A 56 -11.91 13.01 1.99
CA ASP A 56 -12.80 11.86 2.17
C ASP A 56 -12.11 10.54 1.88
N ILE A 57 -11.20 10.54 0.92
CA ILE A 57 -10.53 9.36 0.40
C ILE A 57 -9.02 9.62 0.38
N LEU A 58 -8.26 8.67 0.92
CA LEU A 58 -6.80 8.66 0.87
C LEU A 58 -6.31 7.37 0.24
N VAL A 59 -5.58 7.47 -0.87
CA VAL A 59 -4.90 6.33 -1.51
C VAL A 59 -3.39 6.48 -1.33
N ASN A 60 -2.83 5.75 -0.39
CA ASN A 60 -1.40 5.68 -0.14
C ASN A 60 -0.74 4.74 -1.17
N ASN A 61 -0.30 5.30 -2.29
CA ASN A 61 0.29 4.55 -3.40
C ASN A 61 1.75 4.92 -3.70
N ALA A 62 2.28 5.97 -3.09
CA ALA A 62 3.68 6.37 -3.28
C ALA A 62 4.64 5.23 -2.94
N GLY A 63 5.68 5.04 -3.77
CA GLY A 63 6.61 3.95 -3.54
C GLY A 63 7.78 3.92 -4.50
N ILE A 64 8.83 3.23 -4.08
CA ILE A 64 10.07 3.02 -4.83
C ILE A 64 10.55 1.58 -4.68
N LEU A 65 11.46 1.16 -5.54
CA LEU A 65 12.18 -0.10 -5.42
C LEU A 65 13.69 0.13 -5.27
N ARG A 66 14.33 -0.70 -4.44
CA ARG A 66 15.79 -0.83 -4.29
C ARG A 66 16.09 -2.32 -4.08
N ASP A 67 15.83 -3.10 -5.16
CA ASP A 67 15.88 -4.56 -5.13
C ASP A 67 17.32 -5.07 -5.14
N ARG A 68 17.69 -5.80 -4.10
CA ARG A 68 18.97 -6.52 -3.98
C ARG A 68 18.77 -7.74 -3.07
N SER A 69 19.52 -8.81 -3.31
CA SER A 69 19.59 -9.90 -2.31
C SER A 69 20.04 -9.32 -0.96
N PHE A 70 19.46 -9.79 0.14
CA PHE A 70 19.70 -9.23 1.49
C PHE A 70 21.20 -9.12 1.82
N ARG A 71 22.00 -10.09 1.41
CA ARG A 71 23.47 -10.06 1.57
C ARG A 71 24.15 -8.87 0.88
N LYS A 72 23.57 -8.35 -0.19
CA LYS A 72 24.14 -7.24 -0.99
C LYS A 72 23.40 -5.92 -0.78
N MET A 73 22.31 -5.93 -0.02
CA MET A 73 21.53 -4.74 0.28
C MET A 73 22.30 -3.82 1.20
N THR A 74 22.34 -2.54 0.90
CA THR A 74 22.86 -1.54 1.82
C THR A 74 21.78 -1.12 2.81
N LEU A 75 22.17 -0.60 3.97
CA LEU A 75 21.21 -0.03 4.91
C LEU A 75 20.55 1.23 4.35
N ASP A 76 21.23 2.00 3.51
CA ASP A 76 20.65 3.14 2.80
C ASP A 76 19.52 2.69 1.85
N ASP A 77 19.69 1.56 1.12
CA ASP A 77 18.63 0.97 0.30
C ASP A 77 17.44 0.47 1.16
N TRP A 78 17.73 -0.02 2.36
CA TRP A 78 16.71 -0.40 3.32
C TRP A 78 15.94 0.82 3.83
N ASP A 79 16.66 1.81 4.36
CA ASP A 79 16.08 2.98 5.01
C ASP A 79 15.23 3.82 4.05
N ILE A 80 15.71 4.07 2.84
CA ILE A 80 14.94 4.84 1.87
C ILE A 80 13.63 4.15 1.47
N VAL A 81 13.62 2.82 1.34
CA VAL A 81 12.40 2.06 1.04
C VAL A 81 11.43 2.11 2.22
N MET A 82 11.91 1.87 3.45
CA MET A 82 11.08 1.99 4.65
C MET A 82 10.53 3.40 4.83
N ASN A 83 11.34 4.42 4.60
CA ASN A 83 10.93 5.82 4.75
C ASN A 83 9.83 6.20 3.76
N VAL A 84 9.94 5.82 2.49
CA VAL A 84 8.92 6.17 1.49
C VAL A 84 7.64 5.36 1.72
N HIS A 85 7.75 4.04 1.90
CA HIS A 85 6.58 3.19 1.98
C HIS A 85 5.89 3.24 3.33
N MET A 86 6.63 2.93 4.43
CA MET A 86 6.01 2.83 5.76
C MET A 86 5.83 4.20 6.40
N ASN A 87 6.92 4.95 6.56
CA ASN A 87 6.86 6.25 7.22
C ASN A 87 6.02 7.24 6.40
N GLY A 88 6.19 7.27 5.07
CA GLY A 88 5.40 8.14 4.19
C GLY A 88 3.89 7.84 4.26
N THR A 89 3.50 6.56 4.23
CA THR A 89 2.09 6.17 4.43
C THR A 89 1.60 6.63 5.81
N ALA A 90 2.39 6.41 6.87
CA ALA A 90 2.00 6.81 8.23
C ALA A 90 1.86 8.33 8.36
N TYR A 91 2.78 9.12 7.80
CA TYR A 91 2.75 10.58 7.90
C TYR A 91 1.55 11.19 7.17
N VAL A 92 1.29 10.76 5.93
CA VAL A 92 0.14 11.26 5.16
C VAL A 92 -1.17 10.82 5.81
N THR A 93 -1.25 9.56 6.25
CA THR A 93 -2.44 9.05 6.94
C THR A 93 -2.69 9.78 8.25
N HIS A 94 -1.64 10.05 9.04
CA HIS A 94 -1.77 10.80 10.30
C HIS A 94 -2.30 12.22 10.06
N ALA A 95 -1.83 12.91 9.01
CA ALA A 95 -2.33 14.23 8.66
C ALA A 95 -3.81 14.22 8.22
N ALA A 96 -4.22 13.19 7.46
CA ALA A 96 -5.61 13.02 7.01
C ALA A 96 -6.54 12.54 8.13
N TRP A 97 -6.01 11.79 9.11
CA TRP A 97 -6.79 11.12 10.14
C TRP A 97 -7.70 12.06 10.90
N GLN A 98 -7.17 13.20 11.35
CA GLN A 98 -7.95 14.17 12.13
C GLN A 98 -9.12 14.75 11.31
N VAL A 99 -8.89 15.08 10.04
CA VAL A 99 -9.93 15.60 9.15
C VAL A 99 -11.05 14.58 8.97
N MET A 100 -10.69 13.31 8.70
CA MET A 100 -11.64 12.22 8.52
C MET A 100 -12.38 11.88 9.83
N TYR A 101 -11.66 11.90 10.94
CA TYR A 101 -12.22 11.60 12.27
C TYR A 101 -13.28 12.62 12.68
N GLU A 102 -12.99 13.92 12.57
CA GLU A 102 -13.92 15.00 12.88
C GLU A 102 -15.16 15.00 11.98
N LYS A 103 -14.96 14.65 10.71
CA LYS A 103 -16.04 14.51 9.73
C LYS A 103 -16.89 13.25 9.95
N ASN A 104 -16.42 12.29 10.73
CA ASN A 104 -17.02 10.96 10.91
C ASN A 104 -17.15 10.19 9.57
N TYR A 105 -16.13 10.32 8.71
CA TYR A 105 -16.07 9.67 7.39
C TYR A 105 -14.63 9.60 6.88
N GLY A 106 -14.22 8.42 6.40
CA GLY A 106 -12.93 8.26 5.73
C GLY A 106 -12.82 6.92 5.00
N ARG A 107 -12.14 6.93 3.85
CA ARG A 107 -11.77 5.74 3.07
C ARG A 107 -10.27 5.77 2.83
N ILE A 108 -9.56 4.80 3.39
CA ILE A 108 -8.09 4.75 3.30
C ILE A 108 -7.68 3.44 2.63
N VAL A 109 -6.92 3.56 1.54
CA VAL A 109 -6.32 2.43 0.83
C VAL A 109 -4.82 2.49 1.00
N CYS A 110 -4.24 1.45 1.61
CA CYS A 110 -2.80 1.27 1.75
C CYS A 110 -2.30 0.28 0.69
N THR A 111 -1.36 0.69 -0.14
CA THR A 111 -0.80 -0.20 -1.17
C THR A 111 0.21 -1.16 -0.56
N SER A 112 -0.21 -2.42 -0.37
CA SER A 112 0.62 -3.57 -0.05
C SER A 112 1.20 -4.18 -1.34
N SER A 113 1.57 -5.45 -1.33
CA SER A 113 2.11 -6.17 -2.49
C SER A 113 2.06 -7.67 -2.27
N GLY A 114 2.00 -8.44 -3.35
CA GLY A 114 2.28 -9.88 -3.29
C GLY A 114 3.63 -10.19 -2.65
N SER A 115 4.64 -9.35 -2.86
CA SER A 115 5.96 -9.48 -2.21
C SER A 115 5.89 -9.32 -0.69
N GLY A 116 4.98 -8.49 -0.18
CA GLY A 116 4.76 -8.34 1.26
C GLY A 116 3.95 -9.48 1.87
N ILE A 117 3.08 -10.12 1.08
CA ILE A 117 2.20 -11.20 1.56
C ILE A 117 2.92 -12.57 1.48
N TRP A 118 3.61 -12.82 0.36
CA TRP A 118 4.18 -14.14 0.03
C TRP A 118 5.71 -14.16 -0.05
N GLY A 119 6.35 -12.99 0.03
CA GLY A 119 7.78 -12.84 -0.20
C GLY A 119 8.14 -12.76 -1.69
N ASN A 120 9.30 -12.15 -1.96
CA ASN A 120 9.94 -12.17 -3.27
C ASN A 120 11.45 -12.04 -3.08
N PHE A 121 12.22 -12.87 -3.78
CA PHE A 121 13.69 -12.84 -3.68
C PHE A 121 14.24 -11.46 -4.07
N GLY A 122 15.15 -10.93 -3.24
CA GLY A 122 15.80 -9.65 -3.49
C GLY A 122 15.00 -8.42 -3.01
N GLN A 123 13.88 -8.61 -2.33
CA GLN A 123 12.98 -7.54 -1.89
C GLN A 123 12.76 -7.55 -0.37
N ALA A 124 13.80 -7.79 0.43
CA ALA A 124 13.65 -7.85 1.89
C ALA A 124 13.15 -6.51 2.48
N ASN A 125 13.69 -5.36 2.02
CA ASN A 125 13.24 -4.03 2.40
C ASN A 125 11.79 -3.76 1.94
N TYR A 126 11.51 -4.00 0.66
CA TYR A 126 10.20 -3.76 0.07
C TYR A 126 9.14 -4.70 0.65
N GLY A 127 9.45 -5.99 0.76
CA GLY A 127 8.56 -6.98 1.38
C GLY A 127 8.20 -6.61 2.81
N ALA A 128 9.19 -6.27 3.64
CA ALA A 128 8.97 -5.81 5.01
C ALA A 128 8.05 -4.57 5.07
N ALA A 129 8.35 -3.55 4.26
CA ALA A 129 7.55 -2.34 4.20
C ALA A 129 6.10 -2.62 3.76
N LYS A 130 5.90 -3.52 2.79
CA LYS A 130 4.56 -3.86 2.28
C LYS A 130 3.76 -4.77 3.20
N THR A 131 4.43 -5.61 4.01
CA THR A 131 3.79 -6.37 5.10
C THR A 131 3.39 -5.42 6.24
N ALA A 132 4.21 -4.43 6.56
CA ALA A 132 3.90 -3.43 7.58
C ALA A 132 2.58 -2.69 7.31
N MET A 133 2.20 -2.50 6.03
CA MET A 133 0.91 -1.93 5.65
C MET A 133 -0.27 -2.75 6.18
N VAL A 134 -0.12 -4.08 6.24
CA VAL A 134 -1.19 -4.96 6.75
C VAL A 134 -1.38 -4.76 8.25
N GLY A 135 -0.28 -4.74 9.03
CA GLY A 135 -0.35 -4.46 10.47
C GLY A 135 -0.92 -3.07 10.76
N PHE A 136 -0.47 -2.06 10.01
CA PHE A 136 -0.97 -0.69 10.13
C PHE A 136 -2.47 -0.61 9.84
N MET A 137 -2.93 -1.19 8.72
CA MET A 137 -4.35 -1.31 8.39
C MET A 137 -5.16 -1.97 9.51
N ASN A 138 -4.68 -3.09 10.06
CA ASN A 138 -5.41 -3.84 11.08
C ASN A 138 -5.70 -2.99 12.32
N VAL A 139 -4.72 -2.21 12.78
CA VAL A 139 -4.89 -1.32 13.93
C VAL A 139 -5.84 -0.17 13.60
N LEU A 140 -5.60 0.54 12.49
CA LEU A 140 -6.42 1.68 12.10
C LEU A 140 -7.87 1.29 11.77
N ALA A 141 -8.12 0.08 11.28
CA ALA A 141 -9.47 -0.43 11.06
C ALA A 141 -10.27 -0.55 12.37
N LEU A 142 -9.60 -0.87 13.47
CA LEU A 142 -10.23 -0.88 14.81
C LEU A 142 -10.45 0.53 15.34
N GLU A 143 -9.42 1.39 15.24
CA GLU A 143 -9.48 2.76 15.75
C GLU A 143 -10.50 3.64 15.00
N GLY A 144 -10.64 3.43 13.69
CA GLY A 144 -11.56 4.18 12.83
C GLY A 144 -13.01 3.69 12.83
N ALA A 145 -13.30 2.52 13.42
CA ALA A 145 -14.58 1.84 13.28
C ALA A 145 -15.79 2.67 13.77
N SER A 146 -15.63 3.39 14.90
CA SER A 146 -16.70 4.23 15.48
C SER A 146 -16.93 5.55 14.70
N HIS A 147 -16.06 5.89 13.76
CA HIS A 147 -16.10 7.12 12.98
C HIS A 147 -16.34 6.88 11.49
N ASN A 148 -16.97 5.76 11.14
CA ASN A 148 -17.24 5.38 9.75
C ASN A 148 -15.99 5.47 8.84
N MET A 149 -14.82 5.22 9.42
CA MET A 149 -13.57 5.15 8.65
C MET A 149 -13.32 3.71 8.24
N ARG A 150 -13.02 3.50 6.94
CA ARG A 150 -12.75 2.18 6.37
C ARG A 150 -11.33 2.16 5.83
N ILE A 151 -10.54 1.23 6.33
CA ILE A 151 -9.11 1.11 5.97
C ILE A 151 -8.85 -0.29 5.39
N ASN A 152 -8.29 -0.34 4.18
CA ASN A 152 -8.04 -1.59 3.48
C ASN A 152 -6.65 -1.58 2.83
N CYS A 153 -6.11 -2.76 2.55
CA CYS A 153 -4.89 -2.94 1.78
C CYS A 153 -5.19 -3.41 0.35
N LEU A 154 -4.45 -2.86 -0.60
CA LEU A 154 -4.43 -3.32 -1.99
C LEU A 154 -3.08 -3.95 -2.29
N ALA A 155 -3.06 -5.17 -2.82
CA ALA A 155 -1.88 -5.80 -3.41
C ALA A 155 -2.05 -5.88 -4.94
N PRO A 156 -1.63 -4.83 -5.68
CA PRO A 156 -1.85 -4.72 -7.10
C PRO A 156 -0.80 -5.49 -7.91
N GLY A 157 -1.17 -5.89 -9.12
CA GLY A 157 -0.27 -6.41 -10.12
C GLY A 157 -0.61 -5.87 -11.51
N ALA A 158 0.26 -5.01 -12.05
CA ALA A 158 0.11 -4.40 -13.36
C ALA A 158 1.47 -4.18 -14.03
N ALA A 159 1.48 -3.99 -15.34
CA ALA A 159 2.65 -3.54 -16.07
C ALA A 159 2.83 -2.04 -15.87
N THR A 160 3.92 -1.64 -15.21
CA THR A 160 4.23 -0.25 -14.89
C THR A 160 5.74 -0.03 -14.98
N ARG A 161 6.18 1.23 -15.02
CA ARG A 161 7.60 1.59 -14.94
C ARG A 161 8.30 0.92 -13.75
N MET A 162 7.64 0.87 -12.59
CA MET A 162 8.15 0.20 -11.40
C MET A 162 8.34 -1.30 -11.61
N THR A 163 7.36 -2.01 -12.19
CA THR A 163 7.44 -3.47 -12.39
C THR A 163 8.43 -3.85 -13.51
N ALA A 164 8.73 -2.96 -14.43
CA ALA A 164 9.74 -3.16 -15.48
C ALA A 164 11.17 -3.18 -14.92
N THR A 165 11.41 -2.61 -13.73
CA THR A 165 12.74 -2.60 -13.08
C THR A 165 13.03 -3.82 -12.23
N VAL A 166 12.05 -4.73 -12.02
CA VAL A 166 12.22 -5.92 -11.18
C VAL A 166 13.13 -6.94 -11.86
N PRO A 167 14.25 -7.33 -11.25
CA PRO A 167 15.20 -8.27 -11.86
C PRO A 167 14.55 -9.61 -12.21
N GLY A 168 14.95 -10.18 -13.36
CA GLY A 168 14.49 -11.50 -13.80
C GLY A 168 13.10 -11.52 -14.46
N ARG A 169 12.43 -10.38 -14.61
CA ARG A 169 11.20 -10.27 -15.39
C ARG A 169 11.50 -9.96 -16.86
N PRO A 170 10.70 -10.48 -17.80
CA PRO A 170 10.79 -10.08 -19.19
C PRO A 170 10.61 -8.57 -19.35
N PRO A 171 11.25 -7.95 -20.34
CA PRO A 171 11.00 -6.55 -20.67
C PRO A 171 9.52 -6.32 -20.95
N ILE A 172 9.01 -5.20 -20.44
CA ILE A 172 7.61 -4.78 -20.63
C ILE A 172 7.63 -3.41 -21.29
N ASP A 173 6.89 -3.27 -22.37
CA ASP A 173 6.55 -1.96 -22.90
C ASP A 173 5.52 -1.32 -21.94
N VAL A 174 5.94 -0.29 -21.25
CA VAL A 174 5.10 0.39 -20.23
C VAL A 174 4.17 1.43 -20.84
N ASP A 175 4.47 1.88 -22.05
CA ASP A 175 3.64 2.83 -22.82
C ASP A 175 2.55 2.11 -23.61
N ALA A 176 2.77 0.83 -23.92
CA ALA A 176 1.80 -0.06 -24.54
C ALA A 176 1.73 -1.42 -23.80
N PRO A 177 1.27 -1.43 -22.54
CA PRO A 177 1.24 -2.66 -21.73
C PRO A 177 0.29 -3.68 -22.36
N PRO A 178 0.60 -4.99 -22.24
CA PRO A 178 -0.33 -6.04 -22.66
C PRO A 178 -1.70 -5.82 -21.99
N PRO A 179 -2.81 -5.93 -22.72
CA PRO A 179 -4.16 -5.66 -22.19
C PRO A 179 -4.46 -6.38 -20.89
N GLU A 180 -4.02 -7.64 -20.74
CA GLU A 180 -4.18 -8.45 -19.54
C GLU A 180 -3.32 -7.97 -18.34
N ARG A 181 -2.44 -7.00 -18.55
CA ARG A 181 -1.58 -6.42 -17.52
C ARG A 181 -1.73 -4.91 -17.40
N ALA A 182 -2.76 -4.35 -18.02
CA ALA A 182 -3.04 -2.93 -17.98
C ALA A 182 -3.31 -2.46 -16.53
N PRO A 183 -2.77 -1.29 -16.11
CA PRO A 183 -3.05 -0.73 -14.78
C PRO A 183 -4.54 -0.48 -14.52
N SER A 184 -5.33 -0.21 -15.57
CA SER A 184 -6.78 -0.02 -15.47
C SER A 184 -7.53 -1.23 -14.89
N LEU A 185 -6.97 -2.45 -15.01
CA LEU A 185 -7.55 -3.66 -14.42
C LEU A 185 -7.46 -3.71 -12.90
N VAL A 186 -6.69 -2.82 -12.28
CA VAL A 186 -6.62 -2.66 -10.81
C VAL A 186 -7.70 -1.70 -10.30
N THR A 187 -8.10 -0.74 -11.12
CA THR A 187 -9.02 0.35 -10.76
C THR A 187 -10.33 -0.11 -10.10
N PRO A 188 -11.02 -1.17 -10.56
CA PRO A 188 -12.27 -1.61 -9.92
C PRO A 188 -12.14 -1.92 -8.44
N ALA A 189 -11.02 -2.55 -8.02
CA ALA A 189 -10.77 -2.83 -6.61
C ALA A 189 -10.53 -1.55 -5.80
N VAL A 190 -9.82 -0.58 -6.36
CA VAL A 190 -9.59 0.72 -5.70
C VAL A 190 -10.92 1.45 -5.53
N LEU A 191 -11.72 1.57 -6.57
CA LEU A 191 -13.02 2.23 -6.52
C LEU A 191 -13.94 1.60 -5.47
N TYR A 192 -13.98 0.26 -5.39
CA TYR A 192 -14.77 -0.42 -4.36
C TYR A 192 -14.28 -0.09 -2.96
N MET A 193 -12.96 -0.09 -2.71
CA MET A 193 -12.41 0.27 -1.40
C MET A 193 -12.62 1.75 -1.03
N CYS A 194 -12.89 2.61 -2.00
CA CYS A 194 -13.19 4.03 -1.81
C CYS A 194 -14.70 4.32 -1.75
N SER A 195 -15.57 3.34 -1.98
CA SER A 195 -17.03 3.51 -2.00
C SER A 195 -17.65 3.56 -0.62
N GLU A 196 -18.95 3.89 -0.56
CA GLU A 196 -19.75 3.82 0.67
C GLU A 196 -19.82 2.39 1.24
N ASP A 197 -19.87 1.38 0.36
CA ASP A 197 -19.99 -0.03 0.72
C ASP A 197 -18.62 -0.69 1.01
N ALA A 198 -17.55 0.09 1.08
CA ALA A 198 -16.22 -0.43 1.35
C ALA A 198 -16.19 -1.24 2.66
N PRO A 199 -15.59 -2.43 2.68
CA PRO A 199 -15.31 -3.14 3.92
C PRO A 199 -14.20 -2.42 4.70
N THR A 200 -13.83 -2.94 5.86
CA THR A 200 -12.62 -2.52 6.58
C THR A 200 -11.78 -3.74 6.97
N GLY A 201 -10.45 -3.56 7.07
CA GLY A 201 -9.52 -4.61 7.49
C GLY A 201 -9.35 -5.73 6.45
N ARG A 202 -9.47 -5.43 5.15
CA ARG A 202 -9.35 -6.42 4.09
C ARG A 202 -8.10 -6.17 3.23
N ILE A 203 -7.53 -7.27 2.73
CA ILE A 203 -6.40 -7.25 1.80
C ILE A 203 -6.92 -7.75 0.45
N PHE A 204 -7.11 -6.84 -0.51
CA PHE A 204 -7.50 -7.21 -1.86
C PHE A 204 -6.29 -7.37 -2.76
N GLN A 205 -6.27 -8.44 -3.52
CA GLN A 205 -5.34 -8.65 -4.63
C GLN A 205 -6.06 -8.36 -5.93
N ALA A 206 -5.46 -7.56 -6.81
CA ALA A 206 -6.01 -7.19 -8.12
C ALA A 206 -4.92 -7.28 -9.18
N MET A 207 -5.03 -8.23 -10.09
CA MET A 207 -4.04 -8.46 -11.14
C MET A 207 -4.68 -9.10 -12.37
N GLY A 208 -4.52 -8.46 -13.53
CA GLY A 208 -4.95 -9.03 -14.81
C GLY A 208 -6.45 -9.35 -14.85
N GLY A 209 -7.30 -8.54 -14.24
CA GLY A 209 -8.75 -8.80 -14.16
C GLY A 209 -9.15 -9.89 -13.15
N ARG A 210 -8.19 -10.49 -12.47
CA ARG A 210 -8.46 -11.43 -11.36
C ARG A 210 -8.44 -10.66 -10.04
N PHE A 211 -9.46 -10.86 -9.24
CA PHE A 211 -9.60 -10.29 -7.91
C PHE A 211 -9.69 -11.40 -6.87
N SER A 212 -9.01 -11.25 -5.74
CA SER A 212 -9.06 -12.17 -4.61
C SER A 212 -8.79 -11.44 -3.31
N GLN A 213 -9.14 -12.06 -2.17
CA GLN A 213 -8.77 -11.59 -0.85
C GLN A 213 -7.62 -12.45 -0.32
N ALA A 214 -6.60 -11.81 0.24
CA ALA A 214 -5.64 -12.47 1.12
C ALA A 214 -6.07 -12.28 2.57
N ALA A 215 -5.83 -13.29 3.41
CA ALA A 215 -6.10 -13.23 4.85
C ALA A 215 -5.00 -13.99 5.60
N MET A 216 -4.68 -13.51 6.79
CA MET A 216 -3.93 -14.29 7.77
C MET A 216 -4.93 -15.08 8.62
N TYR A 217 -4.60 -16.32 8.92
CA TYR A 217 -5.38 -17.15 9.83
C TYR A 217 -4.46 -17.84 10.83
N THR A 218 -5.01 -18.21 11.95
CA THR A 218 -4.36 -19.06 12.95
C THR A 218 -5.14 -20.37 12.99
N ASN A 219 -4.45 -21.50 12.88
CA ASN A 219 -5.06 -22.81 13.05
C ASN A 219 -5.49 -23.01 14.52
N PRO A 220 -6.29 -24.04 14.84
CA PRO A 220 -6.71 -24.30 16.23
C PRO A 220 -5.56 -24.51 17.20
N GLY A 221 -4.42 -25.01 16.71
CA GLY A 221 -3.26 -25.35 17.55
C GLY A 221 -3.55 -26.43 18.59
N VAL A 222 -2.69 -26.48 19.61
CA VAL A 222 -2.82 -27.40 20.74
C VAL A 222 -2.65 -26.63 22.06
N GLU A 223 -3.44 -26.95 23.06
CA GLU A 223 -3.35 -26.36 24.40
C GLU A 223 -2.59 -27.33 25.34
N LEU A 224 -1.36 -27.00 25.71
CA LEU A 224 -0.51 -27.78 26.58
C LEU A 224 -0.59 -27.32 28.04
N GLY A 225 -1.22 -26.20 28.32
CA GLY A 225 -1.37 -25.64 29.66
C GLY A 225 -0.02 -25.46 30.39
N THR A 226 0.00 -25.80 31.66
CA THR A 226 1.22 -25.71 32.50
C THR A 226 2.24 -26.85 32.24
N GLU A 227 1.88 -27.86 31.47
CA GLU A 227 2.74 -28.96 31.05
C GLU A 227 3.58 -28.64 29.80
N ALA A 228 3.52 -27.38 29.34
CA ALA A 228 4.27 -26.92 28.17
C ALA A 228 5.79 -27.01 28.45
N SER A 229 6.46 -27.85 27.68
CA SER A 229 7.91 -28.01 27.67
C SER A 229 8.42 -28.11 26.23
N PHE A 230 9.72 -28.06 26.03
CA PHE A 230 10.31 -28.28 24.71
C PHE A 230 9.90 -29.63 24.12
N GLU A 231 9.92 -30.67 24.93
CA GLU A 231 9.57 -32.04 24.54
C GLU A 231 8.09 -32.11 24.14
N THR A 232 7.17 -31.64 25.01
CA THR A 232 5.73 -31.66 24.70
C THR A 232 5.38 -30.76 23.49
N PHE A 233 6.09 -29.65 23.25
CA PHE A 233 5.96 -28.87 22.03
C PHE A 233 6.35 -29.67 20.79
N CYS A 234 7.51 -30.34 20.83
CA CYS A 234 8.01 -31.19 19.73
C CYS A 234 7.07 -32.36 19.43
N ASP A 235 6.55 -33.04 20.48
CA ASP A 235 5.63 -34.16 20.34
C ASP A 235 4.28 -33.78 19.68
N ASN A 236 3.93 -32.49 19.72
CA ASN A 236 2.69 -31.98 19.13
C ASN A 236 2.91 -31.11 17.87
N LEU A 237 4.14 -31.15 17.30
CA LEU A 237 4.51 -30.24 16.20
C LEU A 237 3.59 -30.35 14.99
N ASP A 238 3.20 -31.56 14.59
CA ASP A 238 2.31 -31.80 13.45
C ASP A 238 0.96 -31.09 13.64
N THR A 239 0.37 -31.19 14.85
CA THR A 239 -0.90 -30.51 15.18
C THR A 239 -0.75 -28.98 15.22
N ILE A 240 0.43 -28.48 15.62
CA ILE A 240 0.72 -27.04 15.68
C ILE A 240 0.90 -26.45 14.28
N THR A 241 1.40 -27.24 13.33
CA THR A 241 1.77 -26.74 11.99
C THR A 241 0.74 -27.02 10.89
N ASP A 242 -0.22 -27.92 11.10
CA ASP A 242 -1.33 -28.23 10.19
C ASP A 242 -2.47 -27.18 10.30
#